data_6e34d316540dc25f021ca758ff44ddb0
#
_entry.id   6e34d316540dc25f021ca758ff44ddb0
#
_cell.length_a   1.000
_cell.length_b   1.000
_cell.length_c   1.000
_cell.angle_alpha   90.00
_cell.angle_beta   90.00
_cell.angle_gamma   90.00
#
_symmetry.space_group_name_H-M   'P 1'
#
loop_
_entity.id
_entity.type
_entity.pdbx_description
1 polymer ?
#
loop_
_entity_poly.entity_id
_entity_poly.type
_entity_poly.pdbx_seq_one_letter_code
_entity_poly.pdbx_strand_id
1 'polypeptide(L)'
;VVLAGKKTVELDVGVISRNGKKRKFAVSAGIGFDAGVCHQVCISRWKILLNKLNLGKLSYAVVALDRLIKCRPAAMSVQVDGGKEERFQKVYFAAFMNLPCEGGGFRFCPEALPSDGKLDLLVAADVPKLKVLLLLPVALLGRHTGFRGVTLRRGSRIRVRSEKPLPIHTDGEPLFLRREAEAYTGEEKIRVITG
;
A
#
# COMPACT_ATOMS: atom_id res chain seq x y z
N VAL A 1 -21.09 -12.41 23.74
CA VAL A 1 -19.97 -13.38 23.71
C VAL A 1 -18.87 -12.79 24.58
N VAL A 2 -18.59 -13.42 25.72
CA VAL A 2 -17.53 -12.99 26.64
C VAL A 2 -16.18 -13.45 26.04
N LEU A 3 -15.33 -12.50 25.64
CA LEU A 3 -13.99 -12.75 25.07
C LEU A 3 -12.93 -12.91 26.20
N ALA A 4 -13.34 -13.38 27.37
CA ALA A 4 -12.44 -13.60 28.51
C ALA A 4 -11.37 -14.64 28.17
N GLY A 5 -10.10 -14.29 28.40
CA GLY A 5 -8.95 -15.19 28.24
C GLY A 5 -8.26 -15.19 26.88
N LYS A 6 -8.69 -14.38 25.90
CA LYS A 6 -7.99 -14.24 24.62
C LYS A 6 -6.81 -13.26 24.71
N LYS A 7 -5.69 -13.64 24.08
CA LYS A 7 -4.52 -12.75 23.95
C LYS A 7 -4.91 -11.55 23.10
N THR A 8 -4.50 -10.36 23.51
CA THR A 8 -4.66 -9.13 22.73
C THR A 8 -3.30 -8.59 22.34
N VAL A 9 -3.20 -8.03 21.14
CA VAL A 9 -2.02 -7.31 20.65
C VAL A 9 -2.43 -5.88 20.36
N GLU A 10 -1.61 -4.93 20.77
CA GLU A 10 -1.80 -3.52 20.41
C GLU A 10 -1.12 -3.25 19.07
N LEU A 11 -1.86 -2.60 18.18
CA LEU A 11 -1.37 -2.17 16.87
C LEU A 11 -1.35 -0.65 16.82
N ASP A 12 -0.32 -0.09 16.23
CA ASP A 12 -0.27 1.33 15.89
C ASP A 12 -1.33 1.66 14.83
N VAL A 13 -1.78 2.89 14.81
CA VAL A 13 -2.70 3.41 13.79
C VAL A 13 -1.92 4.33 12.88
N GLY A 14 -1.84 3.98 11.61
CA GLY A 14 -1.29 4.86 10.60
C GLY A 14 -2.24 6.02 10.30
N VAL A 15 -1.69 7.20 10.07
CA VAL A 15 -2.43 8.40 9.68
C VAL A 15 -1.84 8.93 8.39
N ILE A 16 -2.66 9.09 7.37
CA ILE A 16 -2.30 9.84 6.17
C ILE A 16 -2.90 11.23 6.24
N SER A 17 -2.08 12.25 6.02
CA SER A 17 -2.50 13.64 6.17
C SER A 17 -2.22 14.47 4.93
N ARG A 18 -3.06 15.49 4.71
CA ARG A 18 -2.84 16.57 3.76
C ARG A 18 -3.75 17.78 4.05
N ASN A 19 -3.16 18.97 4.02
CA ASN A 19 -3.89 20.25 4.17
C ASN A 19 -4.88 20.23 5.35
N GLY A 20 -4.46 19.71 6.49
CA GLY A 20 -5.27 19.61 7.71
C GLY A 20 -6.29 18.45 7.74
N LYS A 21 -6.60 17.82 6.61
CA LYS A 21 -7.46 16.63 6.58
C LYS A 21 -6.64 15.38 6.85
N LYS A 22 -7.06 14.58 7.84
CA LYS A 22 -6.41 13.34 8.27
C LYS A 22 -7.33 12.16 8.01
N ARG A 23 -6.77 11.01 7.63
CA ARG A 23 -7.46 9.74 7.55
C ARG A 23 -6.60 8.66 8.18
N LYS A 24 -7.21 7.83 9.01
CA LYS A 24 -6.55 6.72 9.69
C LYS A 24 -6.58 5.48 8.80
N PHE A 25 -5.61 4.61 8.99
CA PHE A 25 -5.55 3.28 8.40
C PHE A 25 -4.92 2.28 9.39
N ALA A 26 -5.37 1.05 9.35
CA ALA A 26 -4.88 -0.02 10.20
C ALA A 26 -3.82 -0.87 9.50
N VAL A 27 -3.97 -1.08 8.19
CA VAL A 27 -3.15 -1.99 7.39
C VAL A 27 -2.16 -1.22 6.52
N SER A 28 -2.67 -0.40 5.59
CA SER A 28 -1.86 0.27 4.59
C SER A 28 -2.49 1.53 4.02
N ALA A 29 -1.66 2.37 3.44
CA ALA A 29 -2.08 3.43 2.53
C ALA A 29 -1.17 3.42 1.30
N GLY A 30 -1.70 3.69 0.11
CA GLY A 30 -0.91 3.64 -1.12
C GLY A 30 -1.18 4.82 -2.05
N ILE A 31 -0.18 5.15 -2.89
CA ILE A 31 -0.28 6.15 -3.95
C ILE A 31 0.21 5.57 -5.27
N GLY A 32 -0.59 5.69 -6.32
CA GLY A 32 -0.24 5.28 -7.67
C GLY A 32 -0.99 4.06 -8.16
N PHE A 33 -0.30 3.10 -8.79
CA PHE A 33 -0.88 1.92 -9.43
C PHE A 33 -1.74 1.09 -8.48
N ASP A 34 -1.24 0.80 -7.30
CA ASP A 34 -1.89 0.07 -6.24
C ASP A 34 -3.26 0.69 -5.88
N ALA A 35 -3.29 1.99 -5.55
CA ALA A 35 -4.52 2.73 -5.33
C ALA A 35 -5.44 2.72 -6.56
N GLY A 36 -4.89 2.75 -7.77
CA GLY A 36 -5.65 2.64 -9.01
C GLY A 36 -6.36 1.28 -9.16
N VAL A 37 -5.75 0.20 -8.69
CA VAL A 37 -6.37 -1.13 -8.63
C VAL A 37 -7.51 -1.12 -7.62
N CYS A 38 -7.31 -0.61 -6.41
CA CYS A 38 -8.35 -0.50 -5.39
C CYS A 38 -9.57 0.28 -5.89
N HIS A 39 -9.35 1.46 -6.52
CA HIS A 39 -10.43 2.24 -7.14
C HIS A 39 -11.22 1.45 -8.17
N GLN A 40 -10.52 0.75 -9.07
CA GLN A 40 -11.18 0.02 -10.14
C GLN A 40 -11.92 -1.22 -9.66
N VAL A 41 -11.35 -1.95 -8.69
CA VAL A 41 -12.01 -3.13 -8.13
C VAL A 41 -13.33 -2.76 -7.45
N CYS A 42 -13.41 -1.60 -6.81
CA CYS A 42 -14.65 -1.12 -6.18
C CYS A 42 -15.79 -0.91 -7.20
N ILE A 43 -15.48 -0.50 -8.44
CA ILE A 43 -16.47 -0.16 -9.47
C ILE A 43 -16.52 -1.15 -10.65
N SER A 44 -15.71 -2.22 -10.63
CA SER A 44 -15.56 -3.11 -11.77
C SER A 44 -16.74 -4.06 -11.96
N ARG A 45 -17.33 -4.04 -13.15
CA ARG A 45 -18.33 -5.03 -13.59
C ARG A 45 -17.74 -6.45 -13.68
N TRP A 46 -16.44 -6.57 -13.94
CA TRP A 46 -15.74 -7.86 -13.97
C TRP A 46 -15.75 -8.56 -12.61
N LYS A 47 -15.66 -7.81 -11.51
CA LYS A 47 -15.79 -8.36 -10.15
C LYS A 47 -17.15 -9.05 -9.97
N ILE A 48 -18.22 -8.42 -10.43
CA ILE A 48 -19.58 -8.98 -10.31
C ILE A 48 -19.70 -10.27 -11.14
N LEU A 49 -19.21 -10.26 -12.37
CA LEU A 49 -19.28 -11.40 -13.28
C LEU A 49 -18.45 -12.58 -12.78
N LEU A 50 -17.20 -12.35 -12.40
CA LEU A 50 -16.28 -13.39 -11.95
C LEU A 50 -16.63 -13.93 -10.54
N ASN A 51 -17.24 -13.11 -9.67
CA ASN A 51 -17.76 -13.59 -8.39
C ASN A 51 -18.93 -14.57 -8.59
N LYS A 52 -19.79 -14.36 -9.59
CA LYS A 52 -20.85 -15.32 -9.96
C LYS A 52 -20.30 -16.68 -10.39
N LEU A 53 -19.06 -16.72 -10.89
CA LEU A 53 -18.38 -17.94 -11.34
C LEU A 53 -17.41 -18.50 -10.26
N ASN A 54 -17.50 -18.05 -9.01
CA ASN A 54 -16.55 -18.41 -7.92
C ASN A 54 -15.06 -18.10 -8.25
N LEU A 55 -14.81 -17.20 -9.19
CA LEU A 55 -13.47 -16.78 -9.63
C LEU A 55 -13.07 -15.41 -9.08
N GLY A 56 -13.55 -15.06 -7.88
CA GLY A 56 -13.32 -13.74 -7.26
C GLY A 56 -11.84 -13.35 -7.16
N LYS A 57 -10.95 -14.29 -6.86
CA LYS A 57 -9.49 -14.04 -6.83
C LYS A 57 -8.93 -13.67 -8.20
N LEU A 58 -9.47 -14.25 -9.28
CA LEU A 58 -9.05 -13.96 -10.64
C LEU A 58 -9.46 -12.56 -11.09
N SER A 59 -10.55 -12.02 -10.53
CA SER A 59 -10.99 -10.65 -10.85
C SER A 59 -9.96 -9.60 -10.47
N TYR A 60 -9.27 -9.77 -9.32
CA TYR A 60 -8.18 -8.88 -8.91
C TYR A 60 -7.01 -8.95 -9.88
N ALA A 61 -6.62 -10.15 -10.32
CA ALA A 61 -5.52 -10.32 -11.27
C ALA A 61 -5.84 -9.66 -12.63
N VAL A 62 -7.06 -9.82 -13.14
CA VAL A 62 -7.49 -9.20 -14.40
C VAL A 62 -7.50 -7.68 -14.29
N VAL A 63 -8.03 -7.13 -13.20
CA VAL A 63 -8.06 -5.68 -12.97
C VAL A 63 -6.64 -5.14 -12.79
N ALA A 64 -5.79 -5.84 -12.04
CA ALA A 64 -4.39 -5.44 -11.84
C ALA A 64 -3.63 -5.42 -13.18
N LEU A 65 -3.82 -6.44 -14.02
CA LEU A 65 -3.20 -6.49 -15.35
C LEU A 65 -3.67 -5.35 -16.26
N ASP A 66 -4.98 -5.09 -16.34
CA ASP A 66 -5.53 -3.96 -17.11
C ASP A 66 -4.96 -2.63 -16.63
N ARG A 67 -4.91 -2.43 -15.30
CA ARG A 67 -4.35 -1.22 -14.70
C ARG A 67 -2.86 -1.09 -14.95
N LEU A 68 -2.09 -2.18 -14.89
CA LEU A 68 -0.66 -2.16 -15.17
C LEU A 68 -0.37 -1.78 -16.64
N ILE A 69 -1.14 -2.33 -17.58
CA ILE A 69 -1.01 -1.98 -19.00
C ILE A 69 -1.24 -0.48 -19.21
N LYS A 70 -2.28 0.08 -18.60
CA LYS A 70 -2.68 1.49 -18.69
C LYS A 70 -1.86 2.41 -17.79
N CYS A 71 -1.12 1.87 -16.83
CA CYS A 71 -0.34 2.65 -15.87
C CYS A 71 0.76 3.45 -16.59
N ARG A 72 0.83 4.73 -16.26
CA ARG A 72 1.92 5.62 -16.65
C ARG A 72 2.70 5.97 -15.39
N PRO A 73 3.89 5.39 -15.19
CA PRO A 73 4.73 5.70 -14.04
C PRO A 73 4.99 7.21 -13.93
N ALA A 74 5.24 7.69 -12.73
CA ALA A 74 5.54 9.09 -12.45
C ALA A 74 6.87 9.20 -11.71
N ALA A 75 7.55 10.33 -11.82
CA ALA A 75 8.63 10.62 -10.90
C ALA A 75 8.05 10.95 -9.53
N MET A 76 8.67 10.42 -8.49
CA MET A 76 8.31 10.68 -7.09
C MET A 76 9.55 10.98 -6.27
N SER A 77 9.37 11.79 -5.23
CA SER A 77 10.37 11.95 -4.17
C SER A 77 9.84 11.43 -2.85
N VAL A 78 10.72 10.88 -2.07
CA VAL A 78 10.46 10.30 -0.76
C VAL A 78 11.35 10.96 0.28
N GLN A 79 10.78 11.39 1.38
CA GLN A 79 11.48 11.93 2.54
C GLN A 79 11.04 11.16 3.78
N VAL A 80 11.99 10.65 4.56
CA VAL A 80 11.76 9.91 5.81
C VAL A 80 12.30 10.73 6.97
N ASP A 81 11.47 10.95 7.99
CA ASP A 81 11.79 11.60 9.27
C ASP A 81 12.53 12.95 9.10
N GLY A 82 12.16 13.73 8.08
CA GLY A 82 12.78 15.02 7.77
C GLY A 82 14.21 14.92 7.19
N GLY A 83 14.70 13.71 6.92
CA GLY A 83 16.01 13.48 6.33
C GLY A 83 16.11 13.92 4.87
N LYS A 84 17.13 13.44 4.17
CA LYS A 84 17.37 13.76 2.77
C LYS A 84 16.23 13.23 1.87
N GLU A 85 15.80 14.06 0.93
CA GLU A 85 14.82 13.68 -0.08
C GLU A 85 15.47 12.78 -1.13
N GLU A 86 14.92 11.57 -1.32
CA GLU A 86 15.33 10.63 -2.36
C GLU A 86 14.40 10.73 -3.55
N ARG A 87 14.94 10.79 -4.78
CA ARG A 87 14.16 10.90 -6.01
C ARG A 87 14.19 9.58 -6.78
N PHE A 88 13.01 9.10 -7.13
CA PHE A 88 12.77 7.91 -7.94
C PHE A 88 12.15 8.31 -9.27
N GLN A 89 12.65 7.73 -10.36
CA GLN A 89 12.04 7.88 -11.68
C GLN A 89 10.99 6.78 -11.87
N LYS A 90 10.15 6.84 -12.86
CA LYS A 90 9.23 5.77 -13.30
C LYS A 90 8.63 4.94 -12.15
N VAL A 91 8.14 5.60 -11.09
CA VAL A 91 7.50 4.93 -9.95
C VAL A 91 6.10 4.48 -10.37
N TYR A 92 5.82 3.20 -10.19
CA TYR A 92 4.49 2.64 -10.38
C TYR A 92 3.58 2.94 -9.19
N PHE A 93 4.09 2.69 -7.98
CA PHE A 93 3.38 3.00 -6.74
C PHE A 93 4.35 3.08 -5.56
N ALA A 94 3.86 3.72 -4.49
CA ALA A 94 4.47 3.69 -3.17
C ALA A 94 3.39 3.30 -2.16
N ALA A 95 3.68 2.31 -1.32
CA ALA A 95 2.77 1.78 -0.30
C ALA A 95 3.35 2.00 1.09
N PHE A 96 2.60 2.69 1.95
CA PHE A 96 2.89 2.86 3.38
C PHE A 96 2.24 1.69 4.11
N MET A 97 3.04 0.88 4.76
CA MET A 97 2.61 -0.34 5.43
C MET A 97 2.73 -0.20 6.94
N ASN A 98 1.66 -0.50 7.65
CA ASN A 98 1.64 -0.68 9.09
C ASN A 98 1.71 -2.17 9.45
N LEU A 99 1.17 -3.03 8.58
CA LEU A 99 1.23 -4.49 8.70
C LEU A 99 2.10 -5.09 7.59
N PRO A 100 2.64 -6.31 7.79
CA PRO A 100 3.44 -6.99 6.77
C PRO A 100 2.71 -7.26 5.46
N CYS A 101 1.39 -7.46 5.55
CA CYS A 101 0.54 -7.85 4.43
C CYS A 101 -0.54 -6.83 4.15
N GLU A 102 -0.86 -6.67 2.88
CA GLU A 102 -2.02 -5.94 2.39
C GLU A 102 -3.12 -6.88 1.89
N GLY A 103 -4.25 -6.31 1.46
CA GLY A 103 -5.36 -7.05 0.88
C GLY A 103 -4.94 -8.01 -0.23
N GLY A 104 -5.56 -9.20 -0.25
CA GLY A 104 -5.18 -10.26 -1.17
C GLY A 104 -3.95 -11.09 -0.76
N GLY A 105 -3.36 -10.81 0.39
CA GLY A 105 -2.22 -11.56 0.94
C GLY A 105 -0.85 -11.13 0.42
N PHE A 106 -0.76 -9.98 -0.25
CA PHE A 106 0.51 -9.41 -0.70
C PHE A 106 1.35 -8.95 0.49
N ARG A 107 2.53 -9.55 0.68
CA ARG A 107 3.46 -9.25 1.76
C ARG A 107 4.43 -8.15 1.32
N PHE A 108 3.93 -6.93 1.13
CA PHE A 108 4.73 -5.81 0.60
C PHE A 108 5.89 -5.41 1.50
N CYS A 109 5.71 -5.45 2.82
CA CYS A 109 6.79 -5.20 3.78
C CYS A 109 6.83 -6.35 4.80
N PRO A 110 7.45 -7.49 4.46
CA PRO A 110 7.40 -8.71 5.29
C PRO A 110 7.92 -8.51 6.72
N GLU A 111 8.80 -7.52 6.92
CA GLU A 111 9.44 -7.20 8.20
C GLU A 111 8.76 -6.03 8.93
N ALA A 112 7.59 -5.57 8.46
CA ALA A 112 6.86 -4.50 9.14
C ALA A 112 6.40 -4.97 10.52
N LEU A 113 6.61 -4.12 11.52
CA LEU A 113 6.24 -4.35 12.93
C LEU A 113 5.11 -3.41 13.31
N PRO A 114 3.91 -3.91 13.58
CA PRO A 114 2.72 -3.07 13.75
C PRO A 114 2.64 -2.34 15.09
N SER A 115 3.67 -2.39 15.93
CA SER A 115 3.68 -1.81 17.28
C SER A 115 4.98 -1.08 17.64
N ASP A 116 5.81 -0.76 16.64
CA ASP A 116 7.12 -0.13 16.85
C ASP A 116 7.12 1.40 16.64
N GLY A 117 5.95 1.99 16.43
CA GLY A 117 5.79 3.42 16.19
C GLY A 117 6.29 3.89 14.82
N LYS A 118 6.47 2.98 13.87
CA LYS A 118 6.99 3.28 12.52
C LYS A 118 6.09 2.72 11.44
N LEU A 119 6.26 3.26 10.24
CA LEU A 119 5.69 2.75 9.00
C LEU A 119 6.81 2.27 8.10
N ASP A 120 6.54 1.22 7.36
CA ASP A 120 7.38 0.78 6.26
C ASP A 120 6.84 1.33 4.94
N LEU A 121 7.73 1.82 4.08
CA LEU A 121 7.39 2.27 2.73
C LEU A 121 8.01 1.32 1.72
N LEU A 122 7.20 0.76 0.85
CA LEU A 122 7.66 0.11 -0.37
C LEU A 122 7.52 1.08 -1.55
N VAL A 123 8.57 1.21 -2.35
CA VAL A 123 8.56 1.94 -3.63
C VAL A 123 8.89 0.98 -4.75
N ALA A 124 7.98 0.84 -5.72
CA ALA A 124 8.18 0.05 -6.94
C ALA A 124 8.50 0.98 -8.12
N ALA A 125 9.75 0.99 -8.58
CA ALA A 125 10.25 1.96 -9.55
C ALA A 125 11.27 1.36 -10.53
N ASP A 126 11.49 2.08 -11.63
CA ASP A 126 12.62 1.88 -12.57
C ASP A 126 12.75 0.47 -13.14
N VAL A 127 11.63 -0.21 -13.35
CA VAL A 127 11.56 -1.54 -13.96
C VAL A 127 10.53 -1.59 -15.09
N PRO A 128 10.70 -2.49 -16.08
CA PRO A 128 9.67 -2.72 -17.11
C PRO A 128 8.37 -3.23 -16.50
N LYS A 129 7.22 -2.93 -17.13
CA LYS A 129 5.90 -3.41 -16.70
C LYS A 129 5.85 -4.93 -16.55
N LEU A 130 6.46 -5.67 -17.46
CA LEU A 130 6.52 -7.12 -17.40
C LEU A 130 7.20 -7.59 -16.10
N LYS A 131 8.26 -6.91 -15.65
CA LYS A 131 8.93 -7.24 -14.39
C LYS A 131 8.02 -6.96 -13.19
N VAL A 132 7.26 -5.87 -13.20
CA VAL A 132 6.25 -5.61 -12.15
C VAL A 132 5.28 -6.77 -12.07
N LEU A 133 4.74 -7.24 -13.21
CA LEU A 133 3.82 -8.36 -13.27
C LEU A 133 4.44 -9.66 -12.70
N LEU A 134 5.69 -9.95 -13.06
CA LEU A 134 6.42 -11.13 -12.57
C LEU A 134 6.76 -11.05 -11.08
N LEU A 135 6.89 -9.84 -10.53
CA LEU A 135 7.14 -9.64 -9.10
C LEU A 135 5.88 -9.79 -8.24
N LEU A 136 4.67 -9.70 -8.80
CA LEU A 136 3.43 -9.86 -8.02
C LEU A 136 3.35 -11.22 -7.30
N PRO A 137 3.52 -12.39 -7.95
CA PRO A 137 3.53 -13.67 -7.24
C PRO A 137 4.69 -13.80 -6.25
N VAL A 138 5.84 -13.17 -6.52
CA VAL A 138 6.97 -13.14 -5.59
C VAL A 138 6.65 -12.31 -4.34
N ALA A 139 5.87 -11.23 -4.52
CA ALA A 139 5.38 -10.38 -3.43
C ALA A 139 4.36 -11.10 -2.53
N LEU A 140 3.56 -12.00 -3.07
CA LEU A 140 2.70 -12.88 -2.24
C LEU A 140 3.53 -13.73 -1.26
N LEU A 141 4.72 -14.15 -1.68
CA LEU A 141 5.66 -14.92 -0.84
C LEU A 141 6.55 -14.01 0.03
N GLY A 142 6.48 -12.69 -0.13
CA GLY A 142 7.33 -11.73 0.60
C GLY A 142 8.81 -11.76 0.19
N ARG A 143 9.15 -12.35 -0.96
CA ARG A 143 10.53 -12.55 -1.42
C ARG A 143 11.01 -11.50 -2.44
N HIS A 144 10.25 -10.45 -2.65
CA HIS A 144 10.53 -9.41 -3.66
C HIS A 144 11.47 -8.30 -3.16
N THR A 145 11.74 -8.21 -1.87
CA THR A 145 12.43 -7.06 -1.23
C THR A 145 13.88 -6.87 -1.69
N GLY A 146 14.55 -7.93 -2.15
CA GLY A 146 15.92 -7.86 -2.69
C GLY A 146 15.99 -7.60 -4.20
N PHE A 147 14.87 -7.45 -4.89
CA PHE A 147 14.88 -7.29 -6.35
C PHE A 147 15.12 -5.83 -6.77
N ARG A 148 15.90 -5.64 -7.83
CA ARG A 148 16.09 -4.33 -8.46
C ARG A 148 14.72 -3.72 -8.83
N GLY A 149 14.50 -2.47 -8.40
CA GLY A 149 13.27 -1.73 -8.62
C GLY A 149 12.27 -1.83 -7.46
N VAL A 150 12.64 -2.53 -6.39
CA VAL A 150 11.94 -2.52 -5.12
C VAL A 150 12.83 -1.86 -4.08
N THR A 151 12.36 -0.79 -3.46
CA THR A 151 13.07 -0.08 -2.41
C THR A 151 12.20 -0.04 -1.17
N LEU A 152 12.76 -0.39 -0.02
CA LEU A 152 12.10 -0.28 1.27
C LEU A 152 12.73 0.86 2.08
N ARG A 153 11.88 1.59 2.80
CA ARG A 153 12.27 2.61 3.78
C ARG A 153 11.39 2.45 5.01
N ARG A 154 11.90 2.82 6.16
CA ARG A 154 11.19 2.77 7.44
C ARG A 154 11.37 4.08 8.18
N GLY A 155 10.32 4.60 8.79
CA GLY A 155 10.36 5.81 9.60
C GLY A 155 9.05 6.10 10.31
N SER A 156 9.08 7.02 11.24
CA SER A 156 7.90 7.47 11.99
C SER A 156 7.04 8.42 11.18
N ARG A 157 7.64 9.12 10.22
CA ARG A 157 6.97 10.06 9.31
C ARG A 157 7.58 9.96 7.92
N ILE A 158 6.77 9.64 6.95
CA ILE A 158 7.20 9.45 5.57
C ILE A 158 6.36 10.33 4.65
N ARG A 159 7.02 11.14 3.84
CA ARG A 159 6.40 12.01 2.84
C ARG A 159 6.75 11.53 1.45
N VAL A 160 5.74 11.40 0.61
CA VAL A 160 5.88 11.06 -0.81
C VAL A 160 5.26 12.15 -1.65
N ARG A 161 6.00 12.68 -2.63
CA ARG A 161 5.52 13.66 -3.61
C ARG A 161 5.66 13.12 -5.02
N SER A 162 4.62 13.30 -5.82
CA SER A 162 4.57 12.90 -7.23
C SER A 162 4.53 14.12 -8.14
N GLU A 163 5.16 14.06 -9.29
CA GLU A 163 5.11 15.11 -10.31
C GLU A 163 3.69 15.36 -10.84
N LYS A 164 2.81 14.38 -10.79
CA LYS A 164 1.41 14.45 -11.23
C LYS A 164 0.45 13.93 -10.18
N PRO A 165 -0.85 14.34 -10.21
CA PRO A 165 -1.84 13.77 -9.32
C PRO A 165 -2.02 12.27 -9.57
N LEU A 166 -1.99 11.48 -8.51
CA LEU A 166 -2.18 10.04 -8.54
C LEU A 166 -3.27 9.62 -7.55
N PRO A 167 -3.96 8.50 -7.80
CA PRO A 167 -4.91 7.95 -6.84
C PRO A 167 -4.20 7.56 -5.55
N ILE A 168 -4.92 7.72 -4.44
CA ILE A 168 -4.51 7.28 -3.11
C ILE A 168 -5.61 6.38 -2.55
N HIS A 169 -5.22 5.41 -1.74
CA HIS A 169 -6.15 4.61 -0.92
C HIS A 169 -5.68 4.55 0.53
N THR A 170 -6.59 4.14 1.42
CA THR A 170 -6.32 3.69 2.79
C THR A 170 -7.12 2.43 3.03
N ASP A 171 -6.45 1.36 3.48
CA ASP A 171 -7.07 0.04 3.72
C ASP A 171 -7.94 -0.45 2.54
N GLY A 172 -7.49 -0.19 1.31
CA GLY A 172 -8.21 -0.52 0.08
C GLY A 172 -9.33 0.45 -0.32
N GLU A 173 -9.70 1.40 0.54
CA GLU A 173 -10.72 2.40 0.22
C GLU A 173 -10.14 3.59 -0.53
N PRO A 174 -10.74 3.95 -1.69
CA PRO A 174 -10.22 5.02 -2.53
C PRO A 174 -10.34 6.40 -1.87
N LEU A 175 -9.31 7.20 -2.08
CA LEU A 175 -9.28 8.63 -1.81
C LEU A 175 -9.16 9.41 -3.13
N PHE A 176 -9.23 10.73 -3.05
CA PHE A 176 -9.08 11.59 -4.23
C PHE A 176 -7.65 11.56 -4.78
N LEU A 177 -7.50 11.96 -6.05
CA LEU A 177 -6.21 12.16 -6.70
C LEU A 177 -5.37 13.20 -5.98
N ARG A 178 -4.08 12.91 -5.78
CA ARG A 178 -3.14 13.77 -5.05
C ARG A 178 -1.74 13.73 -5.65
N ARG A 179 -1.00 14.83 -5.44
CA ARG A 179 0.44 14.90 -5.74
C ARG A 179 1.30 14.60 -4.53
N GLU A 180 0.74 14.62 -3.33
CA GLU A 180 1.49 14.45 -2.09
C GLU A 180 0.68 13.62 -1.11
N ALA A 181 1.38 12.75 -0.41
CA ALA A 181 0.90 11.97 0.72
C ALA A 181 1.96 12.02 1.83
N GLU A 182 1.54 12.36 3.04
CA GLU A 182 2.37 12.25 4.23
C GLU A 182 1.70 11.28 5.19
N ALA A 183 2.41 10.21 5.54
CA ALA A 183 1.94 9.21 6.49
C ALA A 183 2.83 9.16 7.72
N TYR A 184 2.23 8.92 8.87
CA TYR A 184 2.90 8.78 10.15
C TYR A 184 2.08 7.90 11.10
N THR A 185 2.69 7.38 12.16
CA THR A 185 1.98 6.68 13.23
C THR A 185 1.30 7.67 14.15
N GLY A 186 -0.01 7.47 14.38
CA GLY A 186 -0.79 8.25 15.34
C GLY A 186 -0.49 7.86 16.79
N GLU A 187 -0.99 8.67 17.74
CA GLU A 187 -0.88 8.36 19.18
C GLU A 187 -1.85 7.24 19.61
N GLU A 188 -2.89 7.02 18.83
CA GLU A 188 -3.90 6.01 19.11
C GLU A 188 -3.42 4.62 18.73
N LYS A 189 -3.85 3.61 19.51
CA LYS A 189 -3.61 2.20 19.23
C LYS A 189 -4.91 1.43 19.15
N ILE A 190 -4.91 0.35 18.38
CA ILE A 190 -6.03 -0.57 18.26
C ILE A 190 -5.65 -1.87 18.98
N ARG A 191 -6.54 -2.38 19.84
CA ARG A 191 -6.41 -3.71 20.43
C ARG A 191 -7.07 -4.73 19.53
N VAL A 192 -6.30 -5.69 19.08
CA VAL A 192 -6.78 -6.81 18.25
C VAL A 192 -6.68 -8.09 19.07
N ILE A 193 -7.76 -8.86 19.05
CA ILE A 193 -7.80 -10.18 19.69
C ILE A 193 -7.12 -11.17 18.75
N THR A 194 -6.09 -11.83 19.26
CA THR A 194 -5.43 -12.92 18.55
C THR A 194 -5.93 -14.25 19.09
N GLY A 195 -6.31 -15.13 18.15
CA GLY A 195 -6.78 -16.49 18.48
C GLY A 195 -5.64 -17.41 18.88
#